data_47eed197159d7129ac797ee5648d0d76
#
_entry.id   47eed197159d7129ac797ee5648d0d76
#
_cell.length_a   1.000
_cell.length_b   1.000
_cell.length_c   1.000
_cell.angle_alpha   90.00
_cell.angle_beta   90.00
_cell.angle_gamma   90.00
#
_symmetry.space_group_name_H-M   'P 1'
#
loop_
_entity.id
_entity.type
_entity.pdbx_description
1 polymer ?
#
loop_
_entity_poly.entity_id
_entity_poly.type
_entity_poly.pdbx_seq_one_letter_code
_entity_poly.pdbx_strand_id
1 'polypeptide(L)'
;MPTHRHRHDIVVVGARAAGAATAQLLARLGYDVVLVDRAVFPADTVSTHQIARTGVVQLHRWGLLEAVLDSGAPAIRQVTFTVEGQSTTRAVKDKAGVDLLVAPRRYILDTLVAETAAAAGADLRLGVTITGVHLNDAGRATGVYGHDAAGAPVEIDARFVLGADGLRSRVARAVGAEIIEDRGDRGATQYAYYAGIPWDGIELIIADRALTGVFPTHDNQACIWICSPSTDARAARRRAASREDAFTASLDRAAPELARRLRAGRRTSPVTGMLRSPNVIRRAHGPGWALVGDAGCHRDPITGHGLSDAYRDAELLAVALDEALRGAAEEGSALAGYQQQRDEAVRDIFDLTCALADYPPAAEFVDLQKRLSAAIDAEAATLAAASVPDRREPAPA
;
A
#
# COMPACT_ATOMS: atom_id res chain seq x y z
N MET A 1 24.17 -18.89 33.00
CA MET A 1 24.41 -17.46 32.77
C MET A 1 23.32 -17.00 31.82
N PRO A 2 22.56 -15.92 32.07
CA PRO A 2 21.64 -15.41 31.08
C PRO A 2 22.48 -15.02 29.86
N THR A 3 22.27 -15.67 28.73
CA THR A 3 22.75 -15.23 27.43
C THR A 3 22.16 -13.85 27.21
N HIS A 4 22.95 -12.79 27.19
CA HIS A 4 22.51 -11.48 26.77
C HIS A 4 22.02 -11.62 25.33
N ARG A 5 20.69 -11.79 25.14
CA ARG A 5 20.10 -11.70 23.81
C ARG A 5 20.38 -10.31 23.26
N HIS A 6 20.84 -10.25 22.03
CA HIS A 6 21.03 -8.98 21.34
C HIS A 6 19.64 -8.31 21.22
N ARG A 7 19.56 -7.06 21.68
CA ARG A 7 18.34 -6.27 21.61
C ARG A 7 18.48 -5.25 20.49
N HIS A 8 17.72 -5.44 19.42
CA HIS A 8 17.67 -4.53 18.30
C HIS A 8 17.03 -3.19 18.68
N ASP A 9 17.30 -2.13 17.93
CA ASP A 9 16.55 -0.89 18.10
C ASP A 9 15.10 -1.08 17.65
N ILE A 10 14.89 -1.71 16.50
CA ILE A 10 13.58 -1.81 15.87
C ILE A 10 13.37 -3.20 15.25
N VAL A 11 12.19 -3.78 15.47
CA VAL A 11 11.70 -4.90 14.67
C VAL A 11 10.48 -4.46 13.88
N VAL A 12 10.52 -4.67 12.54
CA VAL A 12 9.42 -4.37 11.61
C VAL A 12 8.77 -5.68 11.18
N VAL A 13 7.49 -5.84 11.43
CA VAL A 13 6.70 -7.04 11.08
C VAL A 13 5.92 -6.79 9.80
N GLY A 14 6.32 -7.45 8.71
CA GLY A 14 5.83 -7.28 7.35
C GLY A 14 6.85 -6.55 6.46
N ALA A 15 7.43 -7.25 5.47
CA ALA A 15 8.48 -6.71 4.59
C ALA A 15 7.95 -6.26 3.22
N ARG A 16 6.65 -5.97 3.11
CA ARG A 16 6.06 -5.39 1.90
C ARG A 16 6.17 -3.87 1.92
N ALA A 17 5.48 -3.18 0.99
CA ALA A 17 5.60 -1.74 0.73
C ALA A 17 5.80 -0.88 1.99
N ALA A 18 4.92 -0.97 2.99
CA ALA A 18 5.01 -0.14 4.21
C ALA A 18 6.23 -0.49 5.06
N GLY A 19 6.42 -1.78 5.38
CA GLY A 19 7.47 -2.19 6.29
C GLY A 19 8.87 -2.10 5.67
N ALA A 20 9.02 -2.48 4.40
CA ALA A 20 10.30 -2.37 3.71
C ALA A 20 10.73 -0.89 3.55
N ALA A 21 9.79 0.00 3.19
CA ALA A 21 10.08 1.43 3.14
C ALA A 21 10.48 2.00 4.52
N THR A 22 9.73 1.64 5.57
CA THR A 22 10.06 2.06 6.94
C THR A 22 11.45 1.55 7.37
N ALA A 23 11.73 0.27 7.12
CA ALA A 23 13.03 -0.34 7.47
C ALA A 23 14.19 0.28 6.71
N GLN A 24 14.01 0.56 5.40
CA GLN A 24 15.00 1.27 4.58
C GLN A 24 15.35 2.63 5.16
N LEU A 25 14.36 3.45 5.49
CA LEU A 25 14.56 4.80 6.02
C LEU A 25 15.24 4.77 7.38
N LEU A 26 14.80 3.89 8.29
CA LEU A 26 15.40 3.74 9.60
C LEU A 26 16.84 3.19 9.55
N ALA A 27 17.12 2.24 8.65
CA ALA A 27 18.47 1.75 8.43
C ALA A 27 19.41 2.83 7.85
N ARG A 28 18.91 3.69 6.94
CA ARG A 28 19.65 4.88 6.46
C ARG A 28 19.95 5.88 7.57
N LEU A 29 19.09 5.98 8.57
CA LEU A 29 19.31 6.76 9.79
C LEU A 29 20.29 6.09 10.77
N GLY A 30 20.78 4.88 10.46
CA GLY A 30 21.82 4.17 11.23
C GLY A 30 21.30 3.33 12.39
N TYR A 31 19.98 3.04 12.44
CA TYR A 31 19.40 2.17 13.46
C TYR A 31 19.60 0.69 13.13
N ASP A 32 19.70 -0.13 14.18
CA ASP A 32 19.70 -1.59 14.08
C ASP A 32 18.27 -2.11 13.88
N VAL A 33 17.93 -2.43 12.63
CA VAL A 33 16.59 -2.80 12.20
C VAL A 33 16.53 -4.25 11.76
N VAL A 34 15.63 -5.03 12.36
CA VAL A 34 15.24 -6.36 11.85
C VAL A 34 13.91 -6.23 11.09
N LEU A 35 13.89 -6.67 9.84
CA LEU A 35 12.70 -6.69 8.98
C LEU A 35 12.27 -8.13 8.73
N VAL A 36 11.08 -8.52 9.19
CA VAL A 36 10.60 -9.89 9.06
C VAL A 36 9.34 -10.01 8.21
N ASP A 37 9.24 -11.06 7.38
CA ASP A 37 8.00 -11.41 6.67
C ASP A 37 7.82 -12.93 6.64
N ARG A 38 6.54 -13.35 6.70
CA ARG A 38 6.16 -14.75 6.56
C ARG A 38 6.35 -15.31 5.15
N ALA A 39 6.29 -14.44 4.14
CA ALA A 39 6.54 -14.80 2.75
C ALA A 39 8.06 -14.92 2.48
N VAL A 40 8.41 -15.73 1.50
CA VAL A 40 9.72 -15.74 0.86
C VAL A 40 9.55 -15.03 -0.49
N PHE A 41 10.31 -13.99 -0.73
CA PHE A 41 10.23 -13.22 -1.98
C PHE A 41 11.04 -13.92 -3.10
N PRO A 42 10.65 -13.75 -4.37
CA PRO A 42 9.51 -12.95 -4.86
C PRO A 42 8.14 -13.62 -4.59
N ALA A 43 7.18 -12.89 -4.05
CA ALA A 43 5.84 -13.39 -3.75
C ALA A 43 4.78 -12.32 -4.02
N ASP A 44 3.74 -12.67 -4.78
CA ASP A 44 2.65 -11.75 -5.11
C ASP A 44 1.71 -11.52 -3.91
N THR A 45 0.88 -10.49 -3.98
CA THR A 45 -0.15 -10.19 -2.99
C THR A 45 -1.35 -9.55 -3.65
N VAL A 46 -2.48 -9.49 -2.93
CA VAL A 46 -3.69 -8.83 -3.43
C VAL A 46 -3.45 -7.33 -3.58
N SER A 47 -3.45 -6.85 -4.82
CA SER A 47 -3.26 -5.45 -5.18
C SER A 47 -3.59 -5.25 -6.66
N THR A 48 -4.12 -4.10 -7.05
CA THR A 48 -4.25 -3.71 -8.45
C THR A 48 -2.97 -3.06 -9.01
N HIS A 49 -1.95 -2.91 -8.17
CA HIS A 49 -0.56 -2.49 -8.47
C HIS A 49 -0.35 -1.05 -8.90
N GLN A 50 -1.36 -0.32 -9.32
CA GLN A 50 -1.19 1.08 -9.70
C GLN A 50 -0.69 1.90 -8.50
N ILE A 51 0.33 2.71 -8.74
CA ILE A 51 0.88 3.64 -7.77
C ILE A 51 0.41 5.04 -8.17
N ALA A 52 -0.32 5.71 -7.28
CA ALA A 52 -0.74 7.08 -7.49
C ALA A 52 0.47 8.03 -7.52
N ARG A 53 0.29 9.24 -8.06
CA ARG A 53 1.38 10.22 -8.24
C ARG A 53 2.23 10.40 -6.98
N THR A 54 1.63 10.52 -5.82
CA THR A 54 2.32 10.68 -4.53
C THR A 54 3.32 9.56 -4.27
N GLY A 55 2.94 8.31 -4.49
CA GLY A 55 3.85 7.17 -4.33
C GLY A 55 4.96 7.12 -5.39
N VAL A 56 4.69 7.57 -6.63
CA VAL A 56 5.73 7.68 -7.67
C VAL A 56 6.73 8.77 -7.32
N VAL A 57 6.27 9.92 -6.81
CA VAL A 57 7.13 11.00 -6.30
C VAL A 57 8.04 10.47 -5.18
N GLN A 58 7.53 9.66 -4.26
CA GLN A 58 8.36 9.08 -3.19
C GLN A 58 9.39 8.09 -3.72
N LEU A 59 9.01 7.20 -4.64
CA LEU A 59 9.98 6.32 -5.31
C LEU A 59 11.07 7.12 -6.03
N HIS A 60 10.71 8.23 -6.68
CA HIS A 60 11.68 9.14 -7.32
C HIS A 60 12.62 9.77 -6.30
N ARG A 61 12.09 10.34 -5.22
CA ARG A 61 12.88 10.96 -4.12
C ARG A 61 13.83 9.96 -3.44
N TRP A 62 13.45 8.69 -3.36
CA TRP A 62 14.28 7.64 -2.78
C TRP A 62 15.29 7.04 -3.77
N GLY A 63 15.28 7.46 -5.03
CA GLY A 63 16.13 6.92 -6.08
C GLY A 63 15.72 5.52 -6.56
N LEU A 64 14.47 5.11 -6.34
CA LEU A 64 13.95 3.78 -6.68
C LEU A 64 13.14 3.74 -7.98
N LEU A 65 12.71 4.91 -8.50
CA LEU A 65 11.84 4.97 -9.68
C LEU A 65 12.50 4.35 -10.91
N GLU A 66 13.77 4.65 -11.16
CA GLU A 66 14.52 4.09 -12.29
C GLU A 66 14.62 2.55 -12.18
N ALA A 67 14.91 2.02 -11.00
CA ALA A 67 14.95 0.58 -10.80
C ALA A 67 13.58 -0.09 -11.02
N VAL A 68 12.47 0.59 -10.71
CA VAL A 68 11.12 0.12 -11.04
C VAL A 68 10.90 0.11 -12.55
N LEU A 69 11.35 1.12 -13.27
CA LEU A 69 11.24 1.19 -14.74
C LEU A 69 12.14 0.14 -15.42
N ASP A 70 13.37 0.00 -14.96
CA ASP A 70 14.35 -0.99 -15.46
C ASP A 70 13.88 -2.43 -15.25
N SER A 71 13.02 -2.67 -14.26
CA SER A 71 12.40 -3.99 -14.06
C SER A 71 11.42 -4.38 -15.18
N GLY A 72 11.09 -3.45 -16.10
CA GLY A 72 10.15 -3.64 -17.19
C GLY A 72 8.74 -3.14 -16.90
N ALA A 73 8.52 -2.41 -15.80
CA ALA A 73 7.26 -1.70 -15.56
C ALA A 73 7.10 -0.57 -16.58
N PRO A 74 5.98 -0.50 -17.34
CA PRO A 74 5.82 0.55 -18.34
C PRO A 74 5.67 1.93 -17.69
N ALA A 75 6.35 2.94 -18.27
CA ALA A 75 6.14 4.34 -17.93
C ALA A 75 4.80 4.82 -18.52
N ILE A 76 3.79 4.98 -17.71
CA ILE A 76 2.43 5.34 -18.15
C ILE A 76 2.31 6.86 -18.20
N ARG A 77 2.15 7.42 -19.40
CA ARG A 77 2.12 8.86 -19.63
C ARG A 77 0.75 9.42 -20.00
N GLN A 78 -0.28 8.57 -20.04
CA GLN A 78 -1.65 9.01 -20.30
C GLN A 78 -2.68 8.18 -19.58
N VAL A 79 -3.82 8.82 -19.31
CA VAL A 79 -4.98 8.22 -18.65
C VAL A 79 -6.22 8.53 -19.48
N THR A 80 -6.97 7.51 -19.85
CA THR A 80 -8.26 7.61 -20.53
C THR A 80 -9.38 7.38 -19.54
N PHE A 81 -10.28 8.35 -19.45
CA PHE A 81 -11.52 8.26 -18.67
C PHE A 81 -12.69 8.03 -19.61
N THR A 82 -13.49 7.01 -19.35
CA THR A 82 -14.73 6.74 -20.07
C THR A 82 -15.91 6.86 -19.11
N VAL A 83 -16.86 7.71 -19.48
CA VAL A 83 -18.09 7.96 -18.72
C VAL A 83 -19.25 7.89 -19.72
N GLU A 84 -20.27 7.07 -19.46
CA GLU A 84 -21.45 6.91 -20.34
C GLU A 84 -21.07 6.67 -21.83
N GLY A 85 -20.00 5.91 -22.05
CA GLY A 85 -19.50 5.59 -23.41
C GLY A 85 -18.66 6.68 -24.08
N GLN A 86 -18.50 7.85 -23.47
CA GLN A 86 -17.65 8.91 -23.98
C GLN A 86 -16.27 8.86 -23.33
N SER A 87 -15.22 8.78 -24.13
CA SER A 87 -13.84 8.68 -23.68
C SER A 87 -13.09 10.03 -23.81
N THR A 88 -12.31 10.37 -22.81
CA THR A 88 -11.41 11.51 -22.80
C THR A 88 -10.03 11.07 -22.33
N THR A 89 -9.00 11.24 -23.17
CA THR A 89 -7.63 10.94 -22.84
C THR A 89 -6.90 12.20 -22.39
N ARG A 90 -6.09 12.09 -21.33
CA ARG A 90 -5.28 13.18 -20.80
C ARG A 90 -3.85 12.70 -20.57
N ALA A 91 -2.89 13.52 -20.94
CA ALA A 91 -1.49 13.29 -20.62
C ALA A 91 -1.27 13.44 -19.10
N VAL A 92 -0.41 12.60 -18.54
CA VAL A 92 0.12 12.76 -17.19
C VAL A 92 1.10 13.94 -17.24
N LYS A 93 0.67 15.11 -16.73
CA LYS A 93 1.50 16.31 -16.69
C LYS A 93 2.61 16.15 -15.67
N ASP A 94 3.76 16.74 -15.94
CA ASP A 94 4.82 16.88 -14.95
C ASP A 94 4.28 17.68 -13.74
N LYS A 95 4.38 17.06 -12.59
CA LYS A 95 4.11 17.66 -11.29
C LYS A 95 5.06 17.04 -10.27
N ALA A 96 5.69 17.87 -9.48
CA ALA A 96 6.66 17.42 -8.48
C ALA A 96 7.83 16.60 -9.08
N GLY A 97 8.26 16.91 -10.31
CA GLY A 97 9.34 16.24 -11.02
C GLY A 97 8.96 14.86 -11.61
N VAL A 98 7.66 14.53 -11.66
CA VAL A 98 7.16 13.23 -12.15
C VAL A 98 6.08 13.44 -13.21
N ASP A 99 6.32 12.95 -14.44
CA ASP A 99 5.43 13.03 -15.59
C ASP A 99 4.83 11.68 -16.01
N LEU A 100 4.93 10.67 -15.13
CA LEU A 100 4.47 9.31 -15.40
C LEU A 100 3.80 8.69 -14.17
N LEU A 101 3.07 7.60 -14.41
CA LEU A 101 2.58 6.66 -13.42
C LEU A 101 3.15 5.28 -13.70
N VAL A 102 3.11 4.38 -12.74
CA VAL A 102 3.53 2.98 -12.89
C VAL A 102 2.55 2.04 -12.21
N ALA A 103 2.49 0.81 -12.70
CA ALA A 103 1.71 -0.26 -12.07
C ALA A 103 2.55 -1.55 -12.00
N PRO A 104 3.66 -1.55 -11.23
CA PRO A 104 4.56 -2.70 -11.15
C PRO A 104 3.89 -3.88 -10.44
N ARG A 105 4.18 -5.11 -10.90
CA ARG A 105 3.79 -6.32 -10.18
C ARG A 105 4.36 -6.32 -8.76
N ARG A 106 3.54 -6.70 -7.79
CA ARG A 106 3.92 -6.63 -6.38
C ARG A 106 5.08 -7.57 -6.03
N TYR A 107 5.20 -8.71 -6.69
CA TYR A 107 6.35 -9.60 -6.47
C TYR A 107 7.68 -8.96 -6.93
N ILE A 108 7.65 -7.99 -7.85
CA ILE A 108 8.82 -7.21 -8.27
C ILE A 108 9.02 -6.03 -7.31
N LEU A 109 7.99 -5.18 -7.14
CA LEU A 109 8.08 -3.99 -6.31
C LEU A 109 8.45 -4.30 -4.87
N ASP A 110 7.76 -5.28 -4.24
CA ASP A 110 8.01 -5.63 -2.84
C ASP A 110 9.42 -6.19 -2.64
N THR A 111 9.91 -7.00 -3.59
CA THR A 111 11.30 -7.53 -3.56
C THR A 111 12.30 -6.38 -3.67
N LEU A 112 12.12 -5.47 -4.64
CA LEU A 112 13.02 -4.34 -4.85
C LEU A 112 13.13 -3.44 -3.62
N VAL A 113 12.00 -3.09 -2.99
CA VAL A 113 12.02 -2.22 -1.79
C VAL A 113 12.62 -2.97 -0.59
N ALA A 114 12.35 -4.28 -0.43
CA ALA A 114 12.92 -5.08 0.65
C ALA A 114 14.44 -5.28 0.49
N GLU A 115 14.93 -5.52 -0.73
CA GLU A 115 16.37 -5.60 -1.03
C GLU A 115 17.06 -4.25 -0.80
N THR A 116 16.39 -3.14 -1.12
CA THR A 116 16.90 -1.80 -0.81
C THR A 116 17.00 -1.57 0.69
N ALA A 117 16.05 -2.06 1.49
CA ALA A 117 16.14 -2.01 2.95
C ALA A 117 17.34 -2.83 3.46
N ALA A 118 17.55 -4.03 2.92
CA ALA A 118 18.71 -4.86 3.27
C ALA A 118 20.04 -4.18 2.87
N ALA A 119 20.11 -3.59 1.67
CA ALA A 119 21.28 -2.84 1.22
C ALA A 119 21.56 -1.58 2.07
N ALA A 120 20.52 -1.00 2.68
CA ALA A 120 20.64 0.08 3.64
C ALA A 120 21.16 -0.38 5.01
N GLY A 121 21.15 -1.69 5.29
CA GLY A 121 21.66 -2.27 6.54
C GLY A 121 20.60 -2.95 7.41
N ALA A 122 19.36 -3.05 6.97
CA ALA A 122 18.33 -3.80 7.70
C ALA A 122 18.59 -5.32 7.60
N ASP A 123 18.44 -6.04 8.71
CA ASP A 123 18.49 -7.50 8.77
C ASP A 123 17.16 -8.09 8.25
N LEU A 124 17.11 -8.46 6.96
CA LEU A 124 15.93 -8.98 6.30
C LEU A 124 15.80 -10.50 6.54
N ARG A 125 14.75 -10.90 7.25
CA ARG A 125 14.43 -12.30 7.56
C ARG A 125 13.10 -12.71 6.93
N LEU A 126 13.16 -13.39 5.80
CA LEU A 126 11.98 -13.94 5.10
C LEU A 126 11.65 -15.35 5.61
N GLY A 127 10.38 -15.77 5.44
CA GLY A 127 9.88 -17.05 5.94
C GLY A 127 9.67 -17.09 7.45
N VAL A 128 9.65 -15.93 8.12
CA VAL A 128 9.43 -15.82 9.57
C VAL A 128 8.00 -15.35 9.85
N THR A 129 7.22 -16.18 10.50
CA THR A 129 5.83 -15.87 10.88
C THR A 129 5.80 -15.38 12.33
N ILE A 130 5.51 -14.11 12.52
CA ILE A 130 5.26 -13.56 13.86
C ILE A 130 3.85 -13.92 14.31
N THR A 131 3.73 -14.45 15.52
CA THR A 131 2.46 -14.88 16.12
C THR A 131 2.02 -13.99 17.28
N GLY A 132 2.95 -13.22 17.87
CA GLY A 132 2.62 -12.30 18.97
C GLY A 132 3.70 -11.28 19.27
N VAL A 133 3.40 -10.42 20.23
CA VAL A 133 4.26 -9.34 20.74
C VAL A 133 4.52 -9.59 22.21
N HIS A 134 5.77 -9.45 22.64
CA HIS A 134 6.12 -9.46 24.07
C HIS A 134 5.76 -8.10 24.69
N LEU A 135 4.93 -8.14 25.73
CA LEU A 135 4.61 -6.96 26.54
C LEU A 135 5.20 -7.15 27.93
N ASN A 136 5.82 -6.13 28.49
CA ASN A 136 6.26 -6.14 29.89
C ASN A 136 5.07 -5.81 30.82
N ASP A 137 5.30 -5.85 32.14
CA ASP A 137 4.28 -5.60 33.17
C ASP A 137 3.65 -4.19 33.07
N ALA A 138 4.34 -3.23 32.45
CA ALA A 138 3.82 -1.89 32.18
C ALA A 138 3.06 -1.77 30.84
N GLY A 139 2.84 -2.89 30.13
CA GLY A 139 2.16 -2.93 28.85
C GLY A 139 2.99 -2.41 27.66
N ARG A 140 4.30 -2.21 27.85
CA ARG A 140 5.21 -1.80 26.79
C ARG A 140 5.62 -2.98 25.91
N ALA A 141 5.56 -2.81 24.57
CA ALA A 141 6.13 -3.78 23.65
C ALA A 141 7.67 -3.82 23.78
N THR A 142 8.23 -5.03 23.85
CA THR A 142 9.66 -5.27 24.06
C THR A 142 10.27 -6.22 23.04
N GLY A 143 9.47 -6.74 22.10
CA GLY A 143 9.90 -7.66 21.06
C GLY A 143 8.74 -8.45 20.49
N VAL A 144 9.07 -9.40 19.63
CA VAL A 144 8.10 -10.26 18.95
C VAL A 144 8.50 -11.73 19.06
N TYR A 145 7.53 -12.64 18.93
CA TYR A 145 7.78 -14.06 18.88
C TYR A 145 6.96 -14.73 17.77
N GLY A 146 7.46 -15.88 17.32
CA GLY A 146 6.84 -16.64 16.25
C GLY A 146 7.63 -17.89 15.92
N HIS A 147 7.66 -18.24 14.65
CA HIS A 147 8.39 -19.40 14.14
C HIS A 147 8.90 -19.14 12.72
N ASP A 148 9.97 -19.82 12.35
CA ASP A 148 10.46 -19.86 10.98
C ASP A 148 9.63 -20.83 10.08
N ALA A 149 10.05 -20.98 8.82
CA ALA A 149 9.40 -21.86 7.86
C ALA A 149 9.49 -23.35 8.23
N ALA A 150 10.49 -23.75 9.05
CA ALA A 150 10.64 -25.12 9.56
C ALA A 150 9.84 -25.36 10.87
N GLY A 151 9.19 -24.30 11.39
CA GLY A 151 8.45 -24.37 12.66
C GLY A 151 9.34 -24.15 13.89
N ALA A 152 10.61 -23.86 13.73
CA ALA A 152 11.48 -23.55 14.87
C ALA A 152 11.10 -22.20 15.50
N PRO A 153 11.11 -22.08 16.84
CA PRO A 153 10.74 -20.85 17.52
C PRO A 153 11.71 -19.71 17.18
N VAL A 154 11.13 -18.54 16.96
CA VAL A 154 11.86 -17.28 16.71
C VAL A 154 11.42 -16.28 17.77
N GLU A 155 12.38 -15.64 18.41
CA GLU A 155 12.18 -14.52 19.34
C GLU A 155 13.14 -13.38 18.96
N ILE A 156 12.62 -12.16 18.90
CA ILE A 156 13.39 -10.96 18.55
C ILE A 156 13.07 -9.89 19.58
N ASP A 157 14.07 -9.54 20.41
CA ASP A 157 13.97 -8.45 21.37
C ASP A 157 14.26 -7.12 20.67
N ALA A 158 13.44 -6.10 20.92
CA ALA A 158 13.61 -4.78 20.31
C ALA A 158 13.15 -3.65 21.25
N ARG A 159 13.62 -2.43 21.01
CA ARG A 159 13.12 -1.23 21.70
C ARG A 159 11.74 -0.82 21.18
N PHE A 160 11.53 -1.00 19.87
CA PHE A 160 10.27 -0.72 19.17
C PHE A 160 9.81 -1.90 18.31
N VAL A 161 8.52 -2.18 18.34
CA VAL A 161 7.83 -3.14 17.46
C VAL A 161 6.96 -2.38 16.48
N LEU A 162 7.24 -2.48 15.17
CA LEU A 162 6.46 -1.82 14.13
C LEU A 162 5.59 -2.84 13.40
N GLY A 163 4.27 -2.62 13.45
CA GLY A 163 3.29 -3.42 12.71
C GLY A 163 3.09 -2.87 11.30
N ALA A 164 3.61 -3.59 10.29
CA ALA A 164 3.43 -3.33 8.86
C ALA A 164 2.77 -4.52 8.15
N ASP A 165 2.05 -5.35 8.91
CA ASP A 165 1.51 -6.66 8.53
C ASP A 165 0.09 -6.58 7.95
N GLY A 166 -0.31 -5.39 7.49
CA GLY A 166 -1.48 -5.12 6.67
C GLY A 166 -2.79 -5.13 7.44
N LEU A 167 -3.90 -5.08 6.71
CA LEU A 167 -5.26 -4.95 7.24
C LEU A 167 -5.58 -5.88 8.42
N ARG A 168 -5.10 -7.14 8.35
CA ARG A 168 -5.33 -8.16 9.40
C ARG A 168 -4.19 -8.20 10.40
N SER A 169 -3.59 -7.08 10.71
CA SER A 169 -2.42 -6.95 11.57
C SER A 169 -2.53 -7.79 12.85
N ARG A 170 -1.55 -8.64 13.04
CA ARG A 170 -1.36 -9.41 14.29
C ARG A 170 -0.73 -8.52 15.36
N VAL A 171 0.16 -7.62 14.95
CA VAL A 171 0.75 -6.66 15.87
C VAL A 171 -0.34 -5.78 16.47
N ALA A 172 -1.19 -5.15 15.64
CA ALA A 172 -2.30 -4.31 16.12
C ALA A 172 -3.20 -5.03 17.13
N ARG A 173 -3.52 -6.31 16.87
CA ARG A 173 -4.33 -7.12 17.80
C ARG A 173 -3.59 -7.45 19.09
N ALA A 174 -2.30 -7.81 19.00
CA ALA A 174 -1.51 -8.20 20.16
C ALA A 174 -1.29 -7.04 21.13
N VAL A 175 -1.14 -5.80 20.62
CA VAL A 175 -0.99 -4.60 21.43
C VAL A 175 -2.31 -3.93 21.79
N GLY A 176 -3.46 -4.48 21.36
CA GLY A 176 -4.79 -3.92 21.63
C GLY A 176 -5.01 -2.55 20.97
N ALA A 177 -4.46 -2.32 19.77
CA ALA A 177 -4.61 -1.05 19.06
C ALA A 177 -6.09 -0.76 18.76
N GLU A 178 -6.60 0.32 19.33
CA GLU A 178 -7.99 0.76 19.22
C GLU A 178 -8.35 1.15 17.78
N ILE A 179 -9.53 0.79 17.33
CA ILE A 179 -10.14 1.35 16.12
C ILE A 179 -10.80 2.67 16.52
N ILE A 180 -10.26 3.79 16.07
CA ILE A 180 -10.78 5.14 16.36
C ILE A 180 -11.82 5.60 15.35
N GLU A 181 -11.81 5.06 14.14
CA GLU A 181 -12.82 5.30 13.13
C GLU A 181 -13.10 4.05 12.32
N ASP A 182 -14.37 3.69 12.12
CA ASP A 182 -14.83 2.61 11.26
C ASP A 182 -16.00 3.09 10.40
N ARG A 183 -15.77 3.20 9.09
CA ARG A 183 -16.81 3.57 8.09
C ARG A 183 -17.40 2.34 7.40
N GLY A 184 -17.07 1.15 7.86
CA GLY A 184 -17.60 -0.12 7.37
C GLY A 184 -17.04 -0.60 6.04
N ASP A 185 -17.57 -1.76 5.61
CA ASP A 185 -17.26 -2.37 4.31
C ASP A 185 -18.18 -1.82 3.22
N ARG A 186 -17.62 -1.17 2.21
CA ARG A 186 -18.41 -0.59 1.13
C ARG A 186 -18.23 -1.34 -0.19
N GLY A 187 -17.02 -1.41 -0.68
CA GLY A 187 -16.66 -1.96 -1.97
C GLY A 187 -16.10 -3.38 -1.94
N ALA A 188 -16.07 -3.95 -3.12
CA ALA A 188 -15.33 -5.15 -3.47
C ALA A 188 -14.48 -4.85 -4.68
N THR A 189 -13.24 -5.34 -4.70
CA THR A 189 -12.34 -5.23 -5.83
C THR A 189 -11.90 -6.59 -6.30
N GLN A 190 -12.02 -6.86 -7.59
CA GLN A 190 -11.57 -8.07 -8.24
C GLN A 190 -10.70 -7.72 -9.44
N TYR A 191 -9.71 -8.55 -9.75
CA TYR A 191 -8.83 -8.33 -10.89
C TYR A 191 -8.25 -9.64 -11.42
N ALA A 192 -7.78 -9.59 -12.67
CA ALA A 192 -6.95 -10.62 -13.30
C ALA A 192 -6.00 -9.98 -14.31
N TYR A 193 -4.92 -10.68 -14.66
CA TYR A 193 -3.98 -10.24 -15.69
C TYR A 193 -4.37 -10.79 -17.04
N TYR A 194 -4.14 -9.96 -18.07
CA TYR A 194 -4.38 -10.30 -19.47
C TYR A 194 -3.17 -9.95 -20.33
N ALA A 195 -2.89 -10.80 -21.31
CA ALA A 195 -1.88 -10.61 -22.35
C ALA A 195 -2.51 -10.70 -23.75
N GLY A 196 -1.76 -10.25 -24.77
CA GLY A 196 -2.15 -10.34 -26.16
C GLY A 196 -3.14 -9.26 -26.62
N ILE A 197 -3.24 -8.17 -25.85
CA ILE A 197 -4.08 -7.01 -26.16
C ILE A 197 -3.22 -5.75 -26.10
N PRO A 198 -3.24 -4.87 -27.09
CA PRO A 198 -2.54 -3.61 -27.01
C PRO A 198 -3.18 -2.69 -25.97
N TRP A 199 -2.36 -2.01 -25.19
CA TRP A 199 -2.76 -1.04 -24.19
C TRP A 199 -2.06 0.29 -24.49
N ASP A 200 -2.79 1.39 -24.31
CA ASP A 200 -2.26 2.73 -24.50
C ASP A 200 -2.56 3.57 -23.24
N GLY A 201 -1.76 3.33 -22.20
CA GLY A 201 -1.92 3.98 -20.91
C GLY A 201 -2.94 3.35 -19.98
N ILE A 202 -3.28 4.06 -18.90
CA ILE A 202 -4.33 3.68 -17.95
C ILE A 202 -5.70 3.96 -18.56
N GLU A 203 -6.63 3.04 -18.37
CA GLU A 203 -8.05 3.24 -18.70
C GLU A 203 -8.88 3.14 -17.42
N LEU A 204 -9.77 4.11 -17.21
CA LEU A 204 -10.73 4.16 -16.11
C LEU A 204 -12.13 4.31 -16.71
N ILE A 205 -13.02 3.38 -16.41
CA ILE A 205 -14.39 3.32 -16.96
C ILE A 205 -15.35 3.42 -15.79
N ILE A 206 -16.07 4.55 -15.73
CA ILE A 206 -17.11 4.82 -14.75
C ILE A 206 -18.43 4.31 -15.32
N ALA A 207 -19.00 3.33 -14.65
CA ALA A 207 -20.28 2.71 -15.01
C ALA A 207 -21.27 2.82 -13.85
N ASP A 208 -22.54 2.49 -14.12
CA ASP A 208 -23.53 2.39 -13.06
C ASP A 208 -23.08 1.37 -12.01
N ARG A 209 -22.91 1.82 -10.78
CA ARG A 209 -22.46 1.02 -9.60
C ARG A 209 -21.16 0.25 -9.83
N ALA A 210 -20.27 0.75 -10.68
CA ALA A 210 -18.95 0.14 -10.86
C ALA A 210 -17.91 1.15 -11.36
N LEU A 211 -16.69 0.96 -10.93
CA LEU A 211 -15.49 1.53 -11.54
C LEU A 211 -14.62 0.37 -12.01
N THR A 212 -14.22 0.37 -13.27
CA THR A 212 -13.35 -0.66 -13.82
C THR A 212 -12.24 -0.04 -14.65
N GLY A 213 -11.18 -0.80 -14.92
CA GLY A 213 -10.11 -0.26 -15.73
C GLY A 213 -9.00 -1.23 -16.06
N VAL A 214 -8.00 -0.63 -16.66
CA VAL A 214 -6.80 -1.26 -17.20
C VAL A 214 -5.58 -0.57 -16.65
N PHE A 215 -4.70 -1.34 -16.01
CA PHE A 215 -3.37 -0.89 -15.61
C PHE A 215 -2.31 -1.70 -16.37
N PRO A 216 -1.65 -1.13 -17.39
CA PRO A 216 -0.52 -1.78 -18.05
C PRO A 216 0.58 -2.12 -17.05
N THR A 217 1.14 -3.33 -17.16
CA THR A 217 2.17 -3.83 -16.25
C THR A 217 3.24 -4.61 -17.01
N HIS A 218 4.12 -5.31 -16.30
CA HIS A 218 5.21 -6.12 -16.85
C HIS A 218 4.76 -7.13 -17.92
N ASP A 219 5.69 -7.57 -18.74
CA ASP A 219 5.52 -8.63 -19.75
C ASP A 219 4.41 -8.34 -20.79
N ASN A 220 4.21 -7.07 -21.14
CA ASN A 220 3.12 -6.61 -22.01
C ASN A 220 1.74 -7.11 -21.55
N GLN A 221 1.58 -7.30 -20.26
CA GLN A 221 0.30 -7.63 -19.65
C GLN A 221 -0.38 -6.37 -19.10
N ALA A 222 -1.66 -6.51 -18.78
CA ALA A 222 -2.37 -5.52 -18.01
C ALA A 222 -3.18 -6.16 -16.88
N CYS A 223 -3.24 -5.48 -15.75
CA CYS A 223 -4.18 -5.75 -14.69
C CYS A 223 -5.54 -5.18 -15.09
N ILE A 224 -6.51 -6.06 -15.30
CA ILE A 224 -7.92 -5.71 -15.53
C ILE A 224 -8.62 -5.86 -14.21
N TRP A 225 -9.27 -4.81 -13.76
CA TRP A 225 -9.87 -4.78 -12.44
C TRP A 225 -11.29 -4.18 -12.48
N ILE A 226 -12.10 -4.53 -11.49
CA ILE A 226 -13.42 -3.96 -11.26
C ILE A 226 -13.65 -3.76 -9.77
N CYS A 227 -14.08 -2.55 -9.41
CA CYS A 227 -14.63 -2.20 -8.12
C CYS A 227 -16.15 -2.08 -8.24
N SER A 228 -16.88 -2.61 -7.28
CA SER A 228 -18.35 -2.52 -7.22
C SER A 228 -18.81 -2.64 -5.77
N PRO A 229 -20.07 -2.27 -5.43
CA PRO A 229 -20.59 -2.52 -4.09
C PRO A 229 -20.38 -3.98 -3.67
N SER A 230 -19.97 -4.19 -2.44
CA SER A 230 -19.70 -5.54 -1.91
C SER A 230 -20.92 -6.45 -1.97
N THR A 231 -22.13 -5.89 -1.90
CA THR A 231 -23.41 -6.60 -2.09
C THR A 231 -23.55 -7.15 -3.49
N ASP A 232 -23.20 -6.34 -4.50
CA ASP A 232 -23.35 -6.69 -5.92
C ASP A 232 -22.31 -7.74 -6.32
N ALA A 233 -21.05 -7.58 -5.89
CA ALA A 233 -19.98 -8.55 -6.11
C ALA A 233 -20.31 -9.93 -5.50
N ARG A 234 -20.85 -9.95 -4.28
CA ARG A 234 -21.29 -11.20 -3.64
C ARG A 234 -22.51 -11.81 -4.34
N ALA A 235 -23.47 -10.99 -4.79
CA ALA A 235 -24.60 -11.47 -5.57
C ALA A 235 -24.15 -12.06 -6.91
N ALA A 236 -23.24 -11.41 -7.63
CA ALA A 236 -22.65 -11.94 -8.86
C ALA A 236 -21.93 -13.29 -8.59
N ARG A 237 -21.13 -13.36 -7.52
CA ARG A 237 -20.41 -14.60 -7.15
C ARG A 237 -21.35 -15.76 -6.82
N ARG A 238 -22.49 -15.51 -6.16
CA ARG A 238 -23.49 -16.55 -5.86
C ARG A 238 -24.23 -17.09 -7.08
N ARG A 239 -24.40 -16.26 -8.13
CA ARG A 239 -25.12 -16.63 -9.37
C ARG A 239 -24.23 -17.31 -10.39
N ALA A 240 -22.91 -17.15 -10.30
CA ALA A 240 -21.97 -17.67 -11.27
C ALA A 240 -21.43 -19.04 -10.86
N ALA A 241 -21.08 -19.87 -11.83
CA ALA A 241 -20.49 -21.18 -11.61
C ALA A 241 -19.08 -21.09 -11.01
N SER A 242 -18.32 -20.07 -11.40
CA SER A 242 -16.95 -19.81 -10.93
C SER A 242 -16.74 -18.35 -10.55
N ARG A 243 -15.58 -18.04 -9.94
CA ARG A 243 -15.15 -16.67 -9.70
C ARG A 243 -14.88 -15.93 -11.02
N GLU A 244 -14.33 -16.66 -11.95
CA GLU A 244 -14.02 -16.20 -13.31
C GLU A 244 -15.26 -15.81 -14.08
N ASP A 245 -16.32 -16.61 -14.00
CA ASP A 245 -17.60 -16.31 -14.64
C ASP A 245 -18.25 -15.08 -14.02
N ALA A 246 -18.19 -14.95 -12.68
CA ALA A 246 -18.70 -13.78 -11.98
C ALA A 246 -17.96 -12.49 -12.40
N PHE A 247 -16.65 -12.57 -12.52
CA PHE A 247 -15.80 -11.44 -12.95
C PHE A 247 -16.11 -11.05 -14.41
N THR A 248 -16.15 -12.02 -15.31
CA THR A 248 -16.47 -11.79 -16.73
C THR A 248 -17.86 -11.17 -16.89
N ALA A 249 -18.87 -11.72 -16.24
CA ALA A 249 -20.24 -11.18 -16.28
C ALA A 249 -20.33 -9.76 -15.69
N SER A 250 -19.51 -9.45 -14.69
CA SER A 250 -19.43 -8.10 -14.13
C SER A 250 -18.80 -7.12 -15.11
N LEU A 251 -17.74 -7.52 -15.81
CA LEU A 251 -17.11 -6.71 -16.87
C LEU A 251 -18.03 -6.54 -18.09
N ASP A 252 -18.71 -7.60 -18.54
CA ASP A 252 -19.67 -7.52 -19.66
C ASP A 252 -20.75 -6.48 -19.39
N ARG A 253 -21.20 -6.37 -18.14
CA ARG A 253 -22.22 -5.39 -17.74
C ARG A 253 -21.64 -3.98 -17.59
N ALA A 254 -20.50 -3.83 -16.91
CA ALA A 254 -19.95 -2.52 -16.56
C ALA A 254 -19.15 -1.88 -17.70
N ALA A 255 -18.48 -2.68 -18.53
CA ALA A 255 -17.59 -2.20 -19.58
C ALA A 255 -17.61 -3.15 -20.80
N PRO A 256 -18.73 -3.22 -21.55
CA PRO A 256 -18.92 -4.21 -22.63
C PRO A 256 -17.86 -4.09 -23.73
N GLU A 257 -17.37 -2.88 -24.02
CA GLU A 257 -16.31 -2.67 -25.03
C GLU A 257 -14.97 -3.22 -24.55
N LEU A 258 -14.60 -2.98 -23.29
CA LEU A 258 -13.42 -3.60 -22.69
C LEU A 258 -13.56 -5.13 -22.68
N ALA A 259 -14.71 -5.65 -22.25
CA ALA A 259 -14.97 -7.09 -22.23
C ALA A 259 -14.86 -7.72 -23.63
N ARG A 260 -15.32 -7.01 -24.67
CA ARG A 260 -15.17 -7.44 -26.07
C ARG A 260 -13.68 -7.52 -26.47
N ARG A 261 -12.88 -6.51 -26.12
CA ARG A 261 -11.42 -6.51 -26.36
C ARG A 261 -10.75 -7.69 -25.65
N LEU A 262 -11.13 -7.96 -24.40
CA LEU A 262 -10.54 -9.04 -23.59
C LEU A 262 -10.76 -10.44 -24.19
N ARG A 263 -11.83 -10.66 -24.97
CA ARG A 263 -12.08 -11.94 -25.67
C ARG A 263 -11.04 -12.23 -26.77
N ALA A 264 -10.39 -11.20 -27.31
CA ALA A 264 -9.30 -11.37 -28.29
C ALA A 264 -7.93 -11.68 -27.62
N GLY A 265 -7.83 -11.44 -26.32
CA GLY A 265 -6.62 -11.73 -25.55
C GLY A 265 -6.70 -13.02 -24.74
N ARG A 266 -5.74 -13.20 -23.86
CA ARG A 266 -5.65 -14.37 -22.99
C ARG A 266 -5.48 -13.95 -21.55
N ARG A 267 -6.35 -14.41 -20.65
CA ARG A 267 -6.17 -14.26 -19.22
C ARG A 267 -4.97 -15.11 -18.77
N THR A 268 -4.04 -14.51 -18.00
CA THR A 268 -2.77 -15.11 -17.59
C THR A 268 -2.73 -15.44 -16.09
N SER A 269 -3.77 -15.06 -15.33
CA SER A 269 -3.87 -15.37 -13.90
C SER A 269 -5.28 -15.80 -13.51
N PRO A 270 -5.45 -16.46 -12.35
CA PRO A 270 -6.75 -16.57 -11.70
C PRO A 270 -7.32 -15.19 -11.37
N VAL A 271 -8.65 -15.11 -11.27
CA VAL A 271 -9.30 -13.92 -10.70
C VAL A 271 -9.02 -13.85 -9.21
N THR A 272 -8.53 -12.72 -8.75
CA THR A 272 -8.15 -12.44 -7.36
C THR A 272 -8.83 -11.17 -6.88
N GLY A 273 -8.89 -10.95 -5.57
CA GLY A 273 -9.44 -9.72 -5.00
C GLY A 273 -10.07 -9.91 -3.63
N MET A 274 -10.72 -8.85 -3.17
CA MET A 274 -11.43 -8.79 -1.91
C MET A 274 -12.91 -8.49 -2.15
N LEU A 275 -13.81 -9.23 -1.47
CA LEU A 275 -15.25 -8.98 -1.50
C LEU A 275 -15.75 -8.09 -0.35
N ARG A 276 -14.81 -7.63 0.47
CA ARG A 276 -15.02 -6.73 1.60
C ARG A 276 -13.78 -5.87 1.78
N SER A 277 -13.96 -4.56 1.80
CA SER A 277 -12.89 -3.58 1.98
C SER A 277 -13.31 -2.60 3.08
N PRO A 278 -12.97 -2.88 4.35
CA PRO A 278 -13.31 -1.98 5.45
C PRO A 278 -12.51 -0.67 5.35
N ASN A 279 -13.15 0.43 5.73
CA ASN A 279 -12.50 1.73 5.86
C ASN A 279 -12.30 2.00 7.36
N VAL A 280 -11.07 1.82 7.85
CA VAL A 280 -10.76 1.89 9.28
C VAL A 280 -9.49 2.67 9.55
N ILE A 281 -9.53 3.48 10.60
CA ILE A 281 -8.36 4.15 11.18
C ILE A 281 -8.17 3.61 12.59
N ARG A 282 -6.94 3.19 12.91
CA ARG A 282 -6.55 2.72 14.23
C ARG A 282 -5.63 3.73 14.91
N ARG A 283 -5.61 3.69 16.24
CA ARG A 283 -4.53 4.28 17.02
C ARG A 283 -3.21 3.76 16.47
N ALA A 284 -2.34 4.67 16.07
CA ALA A 284 -1.12 4.29 15.34
C ALA A 284 0.05 3.95 16.25
N HIS A 285 -0.05 4.20 17.56
CA HIS A 285 1.06 4.01 18.47
C HIS A 285 0.64 3.72 19.91
N GLY A 286 1.59 3.25 20.68
CA GLY A 286 1.56 3.09 22.12
C GLY A 286 2.97 2.76 22.64
N PRO A 287 3.11 2.44 23.94
CA PRO A 287 4.40 2.21 24.53
C PRO A 287 5.21 1.13 23.82
N GLY A 288 6.30 1.52 23.16
CA GLY A 288 7.21 0.62 22.43
C GLY A 288 6.67 0.04 21.13
N TRP A 289 5.57 0.54 20.57
CA TRP A 289 5.05 0.07 19.29
C TRP A 289 4.44 1.18 18.43
N ALA A 290 4.45 0.96 17.11
CA ALA A 290 3.70 1.77 16.16
C ALA A 290 3.16 0.92 15.01
N LEU A 291 2.13 1.44 14.29
CA LEU A 291 1.53 0.81 13.11
C LEU A 291 1.76 1.71 11.88
N VAL A 292 2.03 1.09 10.73
CA VAL A 292 2.28 1.78 9.46
C VAL A 292 1.52 1.12 8.31
N GLY A 293 1.04 1.91 7.35
CA GLY A 293 0.23 1.46 6.23
C GLY A 293 -1.09 0.84 6.67
N ASP A 294 -1.58 -0.18 5.95
CA ASP A 294 -2.87 -0.84 6.21
C ASP A 294 -3.04 -1.41 7.63
N ALA A 295 -1.96 -1.61 8.38
CA ALA A 295 -2.05 -2.02 9.77
C ALA A 295 -2.61 -0.90 10.66
N GLY A 296 -2.32 0.36 10.33
CA GLY A 296 -2.78 1.56 11.03
C GLY A 296 -4.00 2.22 10.39
N CYS A 297 -4.02 2.32 9.05
CA CYS A 297 -5.10 2.95 8.30
C CYS A 297 -5.36 2.18 7.00
N HIS A 298 -6.54 1.57 6.89
CA HIS A 298 -6.96 0.87 5.68
C HIS A 298 -8.20 1.52 5.09
N ARG A 299 -8.24 1.63 3.77
CA ARG A 299 -9.39 2.13 3.02
C ARG A 299 -9.67 1.32 1.77
N ASP A 300 -10.86 1.51 1.21
CA ASP A 300 -11.29 0.84 -0.01
C ASP A 300 -10.30 1.16 -1.16
N PRO A 301 -9.87 0.15 -1.94
CA PRO A 301 -8.89 0.35 -3.02
C PRO A 301 -9.44 1.11 -4.24
N ILE A 302 -10.67 1.58 -4.23
CA ILE A 302 -11.30 2.32 -5.35
C ILE A 302 -10.51 3.57 -5.77
N THR A 303 -9.75 4.17 -4.86
CA THR A 303 -8.90 5.34 -5.14
C THR A 303 -7.48 4.98 -5.55
N GLY A 304 -7.07 3.70 -5.44
CA GLY A 304 -5.72 3.24 -5.80
C GLY A 304 -4.57 3.85 -4.98
N HIS A 305 -4.83 4.33 -3.75
CA HIS A 305 -3.87 5.17 -3.01
C HIS A 305 -3.09 4.45 -1.90
N GLY A 306 -3.37 3.18 -1.62
CA GLY A 306 -2.80 2.46 -0.47
C GLY A 306 -1.27 2.34 -0.47
N LEU A 307 -0.60 2.23 -1.65
CA LEU A 307 0.86 2.24 -1.74
C LEU A 307 1.44 3.62 -1.40
N SER A 308 0.79 4.68 -1.87
CA SER A 308 1.19 6.05 -1.56
C SER A 308 1.09 6.36 -0.07
N ASP A 309 -0.01 5.92 0.58
CA ASP A 309 -0.15 6.04 2.03
C ASP A 309 0.96 5.28 2.78
N ALA A 310 1.22 4.04 2.37
CA ALA A 310 2.26 3.22 2.99
C ALA A 310 3.64 3.89 2.96
N TYR A 311 3.96 4.57 1.87
CA TYR A 311 5.24 5.26 1.70
C TYR A 311 5.30 6.58 2.48
N ARG A 312 4.21 7.37 2.47
CA ARG A 312 4.10 8.60 3.28
C ARG A 312 4.20 8.25 4.78
N ASP A 313 3.43 7.28 5.23
CA ASP A 313 3.41 6.87 6.63
C ASP A 313 4.79 6.36 7.08
N ALA A 314 5.54 5.68 6.18
CA ALA A 314 6.90 5.24 6.45
C ALA A 314 7.86 6.42 6.71
N GLU A 315 7.79 7.50 5.93
CA GLU A 315 8.58 8.71 6.15
C GLU A 315 8.22 9.39 7.46
N LEU A 316 6.93 9.60 7.72
CA LEU A 316 6.45 10.23 8.95
C LEU A 316 6.87 9.45 10.20
N LEU A 317 6.73 8.11 10.16
CA LEU A 317 7.12 7.25 11.27
C LEU A 317 8.64 7.23 11.46
N ALA A 318 9.43 7.22 10.38
CA ALA A 318 10.89 7.25 10.48
C ALA A 318 11.39 8.53 11.16
N VAL A 319 10.81 9.68 10.85
CA VAL A 319 11.13 10.96 11.51
C VAL A 319 10.79 10.90 13.00
N ALA A 320 9.57 10.49 13.35
CA ALA A 320 9.14 10.43 14.75
C ALA A 320 9.98 9.46 15.59
N LEU A 321 10.33 8.30 15.03
CA LEU A 321 11.21 7.35 15.72
C LEU A 321 12.63 7.87 15.84
N ASP A 322 13.17 8.59 14.86
CA ASP A 322 14.48 9.22 14.96
C ASP A 322 14.52 10.27 16.09
N GLU A 323 13.49 11.10 16.21
CA GLU A 323 13.36 12.06 17.32
C GLU A 323 13.31 11.36 18.68
N ALA A 324 12.50 10.31 18.81
CA ALA A 324 12.36 9.55 20.04
C ALA A 324 13.65 8.79 20.42
N LEU A 325 14.27 8.11 19.45
CA LEU A 325 15.45 7.29 19.68
C LEU A 325 16.70 8.11 20.05
N ARG A 326 16.82 9.33 19.50
CA ARG A 326 17.88 10.28 19.84
C ARG A 326 17.63 11.05 21.15
N GLY A 327 16.42 10.94 21.71
CA GLY A 327 16.01 11.76 22.86
C GLY A 327 15.79 13.24 22.51
N ALA A 328 15.53 13.55 21.23
CA ALA A 328 15.18 14.90 20.80
C ALA A 328 13.72 15.25 21.16
N ALA A 329 12.87 14.22 21.27
CA ALA A 329 11.52 14.34 21.80
C ALA A 329 11.21 13.16 22.75
N GLU A 330 10.22 13.35 23.62
CA GLU A 330 9.69 12.25 24.44
C GLU A 330 8.95 11.29 23.52
N GLU A 331 9.10 9.97 23.75
CA GLU A 331 8.59 8.90 22.88
C GLU A 331 7.09 9.05 22.57
N GLY A 332 6.27 9.23 23.60
CA GLY A 332 4.83 9.36 23.44
C GLY A 332 4.45 10.60 22.63
N SER A 333 5.16 11.70 22.82
CA SER A 333 4.95 12.97 22.10
C SER A 333 5.36 12.84 20.63
N ALA A 334 6.50 12.24 20.32
CA ALA A 334 6.96 12.02 18.94
C ALA A 334 5.99 11.12 18.18
N LEU A 335 5.57 10.00 18.77
CA LEU A 335 4.64 9.06 18.13
C LEU A 335 3.21 9.62 18.05
N ALA A 336 2.77 10.45 18.99
CA ALA A 336 1.51 11.18 18.86
C ALA A 336 1.56 12.19 17.72
N GLY A 337 2.69 12.86 17.51
CA GLY A 337 2.93 13.72 16.36
C GLY A 337 2.86 12.96 15.03
N TYR A 338 3.43 11.75 14.96
CA TYR A 338 3.28 10.85 13.82
C TYR A 338 1.81 10.55 13.53
N GLN A 339 1.05 10.11 14.54
CA GLN A 339 -0.37 9.81 14.37
C GLN A 339 -1.15 11.02 13.89
N GLN A 340 -0.93 12.20 14.49
CA GLN A 340 -1.61 13.41 14.09
C GLN A 340 -1.34 13.78 12.63
N GLN A 341 -0.08 13.80 12.21
CA GLN A 341 0.32 14.12 10.84
C GLN A 341 -0.26 13.10 9.83
N ARG A 342 -0.22 11.79 10.17
CA ARG A 342 -0.85 10.76 9.36
C ARG A 342 -2.35 10.98 9.21
N ASP A 343 -3.07 11.22 10.32
CA ASP A 343 -4.52 11.37 10.33
C ASP A 343 -4.96 12.63 9.58
N GLU A 344 -4.21 13.72 9.68
CA GLU A 344 -4.42 14.93 8.88
C GLU A 344 -4.19 14.66 7.38
N ALA A 345 -3.10 14.01 7.02
CA ALA A 345 -2.76 13.72 5.62
C ALA A 345 -3.76 12.76 4.94
N VAL A 346 -4.30 11.78 5.66
CA VAL A 346 -5.26 10.83 5.07
C VAL A 346 -6.66 11.40 4.95
N ARG A 347 -7.04 12.42 5.73
CA ARG A 347 -8.44 12.82 5.97
C ARG A 347 -9.23 13.05 4.68
N ASP A 348 -8.76 13.95 3.84
CA ASP A 348 -9.48 14.33 2.62
C ASP A 348 -9.65 13.14 1.66
N ILE A 349 -8.58 12.35 1.45
CA ILE A 349 -8.62 11.20 0.55
C ILE A 349 -9.43 10.05 1.17
N PHE A 350 -9.42 9.89 2.50
CA PHE A 350 -10.25 8.90 3.20
C PHE A 350 -11.74 9.19 3.03
N ASP A 351 -12.16 10.43 3.23
CA ASP A 351 -13.55 10.86 3.08
C ASP A 351 -14.00 10.73 1.61
N LEU A 352 -13.16 11.14 0.65
CA LEU A 352 -13.40 10.96 -0.78
C LEU A 352 -13.48 9.46 -1.17
N THR A 353 -12.63 8.62 -0.56
CA THR A 353 -12.68 7.16 -0.78
C THR A 353 -14.02 6.58 -0.31
N CYS A 354 -14.49 6.97 0.86
CA CYS A 354 -15.77 6.51 1.39
C CYS A 354 -16.93 6.97 0.48
N ALA A 355 -16.91 8.23 0.03
CA ALA A 355 -17.94 8.76 -0.86
C ALA A 355 -17.95 8.06 -2.24
N LEU A 356 -16.77 7.81 -2.84
CA LEU A 356 -16.66 7.06 -4.09
C LEU A 356 -17.10 5.60 -3.94
N ALA A 357 -16.80 4.97 -2.79
CA ALA A 357 -17.17 3.59 -2.50
C ALA A 357 -18.67 3.41 -2.19
N ASP A 358 -19.43 4.49 -2.09
CA ASP A 358 -20.91 4.48 -2.10
C ASP A 358 -21.48 4.36 -3.53
N TYR A 359 -20.63 4.48 -4.56
CA TYR A 359 -20.99 4.40 -5.97
C TYR A 359 -22.13 5.35 -6.34
N PRO A 360 -21.96 6.67 -6.14
CA PRO A 360 -22.99 7.66 -6.48
C PRO A 360 -23.23 7.72 -8.00
N PRO A 361 -24.28 8.45 -8.45
CA PRO A 361 -24.53 8.65 -9.88
C PRO A 361 -23.31 9.21 -10.62
N ALA A 362 -23.18 8.92 -11.91
CA ALA A 362 -21.97 9.18 -12.70
C ALA A 362 -21.48 10.64 -12.62
N ALA A 363 -22.38 11.63 -12.64
CA ALA A 363 -22.00 13.05 -12.55
C ALA A 363 -21.33 13.37 -11.22
N GLU A 364 -21.88 12.90 -10.10
CA GLU A 364 -21.30 13.08 -8.76
C GLU A 364 -19.99 12.29 -8.62
N PHE A 365 -19.95 11.06 -9.14
CA PHE A 365 -18.73 10.24 -9.17
C PHE A 365 -17.58 10.97 -9.88
N VAL A 366 -17.85 11.60 -11.02
CA VAL A 366 -16.86 12.39 -11.78
C VAL A 366 -16.37 13.60 -10.96
N ASP A 367 -17.25 14.28 -10.24
CA ASP A 367 -16.86 15.42 -9.42
C ASP A 367 -16.00 14.99 -8.21
N LEU A 368 -16.34 13.88 -7.58
CA LEU A 368 -15.49 13.27 -6.53
C LEU A 368 -14.12 12.87 -7.08
N GLN A 369 -14.05 12.30 -8.30
CA GLN A 369 -12.78 11.96 -8.95
C GLN A 369 -11.91 13.20 -9.25
N LYS A 370 -12.51 14.33 -9.64
CA LYS A 370 -11.77 15.60 -9.81
C LYS A 370 -11.20 16.10 -8.48
N ARG A 371 -11.99 16.05 -7.41
CA ARG A 371 -11.55 16.43 -6.05
C ARG A 371 -10.43 15.50 -5.57
N LEU A 372 -10.56 14.19 -5.78
CA LEU A 372 -9.51 13.22 -5.47
C LEU A 372 -8.21 13.54 -6.21
N SER A 373 -8.29 13.81 -7.53
CA SER A 373 -7.10 14.18 -8.32
C SER A 373 -6.41 15.43 -7.78
N ALA A 374 -7.19 16.44 -7.37
CA ALA A 374 -6.64 17.65 -6.77
C ALA A 374 -5.97 17.40 -5.41
N ALA A 375 -6.56 16.56 -4.56
CA ALA A 375 -5.99 16.17 -3.27
C ALA A 375 -4.66 15.39 -3.45
N ILE A 376 -4.62 14.44 -4.39
CA ILE A 376 -3.40 13.68 -4.74
C ILE A 376 -2.29 14.61 -5.25
N ASP A 377 -2.64 15.58 -6.09
CA ASP A 377 -1.66 16.55 -6.61
C ASP A 377 -1.12 17.49 -5.50
N ALA A 378 -1.96 17.89 -4.56
CA ALA A 378 -1.56 18.71 -3.40
C ALA A 378 -0.63 17.93 -2.46
N GLU A 379 -0.97 16.67 -2.16
CA GLU A 379 -0.12 15.77 -1.36
C GLU A 379 1.23 15.54 -2.04
N ALA A 380 1.25 15.29 -3.36
CA ALA A 380 2.48 15.10 -4.11
C ALA A 380 3.40 16.33 -4.06
N ALA A 381 2.84 17.54 -4.12
CA ALA A 381 3.60 18.79 -4.00
C ALA A 381 4.21 18.95 -2.60
N THR A 382 3.44 18.62 -1.55
CA THR A 382 3.92 18.64 -0.16
C THR A 382 5.08 17.66 0.04
N LEU A 383 4.94 16.42 -0.45
CA LEU A 383 5.99 15.40 -0.35
C LEU A 383 7.25 15.77 -1.13
N ALA A 384 7.11 16.36 -2.32
CA ALA A 384 8.26 16.78 -3.12
C ALA A 384 9.09 17.89 -2.45
N ALA A 385 8.45 18.73 -1.62
CA ALA A 385 9.12 19.79 -0.88
C ALA A 385 9.76 19.30 0.44
N ALA A 386 9.40 18.10 0.91
CA ALA A 386 9.93 17.54 2.16
C ALA A 386 11.32 16.92 1.94
N SER A 387 12.17 16.93 2.98
CA SER A 387 13.44 16.20 2.98
C SER A 387 13.20 14.71 3.21
N VAL A 388 13.98 13.85 2.54
CA VAL A 388 14.00 12.42 2.84
C VAL A 388 14.80 12.20 4.13
N PRO A 389 14.31 11.42 5.10
CA PRO A 389 15.10 11.08 6.28
C PRO A 389 16.36 10.28 5.90
N ASP A 390 17.54 10.90 5.99
CA ASP A 390 18.84 10.27 5.71
C ASP A 390 19.93 10.96 6.51
N ARG A 391 20.83 10.18 7.13
CA ARG A 391 22.03 10.69 7.82
C ARG A 391 23.32 10.48 7.02
N ARG A 392 23.24 9.84 5.86
CA ARG A 392 24.41 9.56 5.01
C ARG A 392 24.82 10.74 4.14
N GLU A 393 24.05 11.83 4.10
CA GLU A 393 24.54 13.08 3.53
C GLU A 393 25.62 13.66 4.47
N PRO A 394 26.86 13.87 3.99
CA PRO A 394 27.85 14.61 4.75
C PRO A 394 27.28 16.01 5.01
N ALA A 395 27.38 16.48 6.25
CA ALA A 395 27.09 17.86 6.57
C ALA A 395 27.85 18.76 5.59
N PRO A 396 27.22 19.80 5.00
CA PRO A 396 27.94 20.72 4.14
C PRO A 396 29.12 21.28 4.91
N ALA A 397 30.31 21.20 4.30
CA ALA A 397 31.58 21.66 4.85
C ALA A 397 31.60 23.17 5.06
#